data_62c706a749abc7678250bd7fd8f768da
#
_entry.id   62c706a749abc7678250bd7fd8f768da
#
_cell.length_a   1.000
_cell.length_b   1.000
_cell.length_c   1.000
_cell.angle_alpha   90.00
_cell.angle_beta   90.00
_cell.angle_gamma   90.00
#
_symmetry.space_group_name_H-M   'P 1'
#
loop_
_entity.id
_entity.type
_entity.pdbx_description
1 polymer ?
#
loop_
_entity_poly.entity_id
_entity_poly.type
_entity_poly.pdbx_seq_one_letter_code
_entity_poly.pdbx_strand_id
1 'polypeptide(L)'
;MNATDPAPASGLRTDHRAPGSIEIRPVTGLPEFTVDTDLADEIATAAPWLDSGDVLVVTSKIISKVEGRMVAAPSDPEQRDALRRRLVDDESVRVLARKNRTLITENRIGLVQAAAGVDGSNVPADQLALLPVDPDGSAARLRAALAERLGVEVAVIITDTMGRAWRNGQTDVAIGAAGIAVSHPYAGGVDEHGNPLLVTDIAVADEVSAAADLVKGKLAGVPIAVVRGLDPVDNGTTAADLIRPADEDLFRLGTAEAIAQGRREAVLARRSVREFDLSPVPADDIRAALGEALTAPAPHHTHPVRFVWLRSADRRRRLLDAMARQWREDLESDGKTTDSVERRLRRGQILYDAPEVVIPFLVADGAHDYPDARRTAAEHTMFTVAAGGAVASLLIASLSLIHI
;
A
#
# COMPACT_ATOMS: atom_id res chain seq x y z
N MET A 1 -11.76 37.02 2.97
CA MET A 1 -10.36 36.88 2.58
C MET A 1 -10.39 36.20 1.22
N ASN A 2 -9.96 36.92 0.20
CA ASN A 2 -10.09 36.54 -1.20
C ASN A 2 -9.18 35.36 -1.52
N ALA A 3 -9.75 34.23 -1.96
CA ALA A 3 -9.03 33.20 -2.67
C ALA A 3 -8.70 33.74 -4.07
N THR A 4 -7.44 33.91 -4.36
CA THR A 4 -6.93 34.24 -5.69
C THR A 4 -7.04 32.96 -6.53
N ASP A 5 -7.90 33.01 -7.57
CA ASP A 5 -7.93 32.00 -8.63
C ASP A 5 -6.52 31.86 -9.25
N PRO A 6 -6.02 30.64 -9.45
CA PRO A 6 -4.82 30.44 -10.24
C PRO A 6 -5.12 30.76 -11.71
N ALA A 7 -4.25 31.56 -12.31
CA ALA A 7 -4.33 31.90 -13.73
C ALA A 7 -4.32 30.62 -14.59
N PRO A 8 -5.06 30.58 -15.72
CA PRO A 8 -5.06 29.44 -16.62
C PRO A 8 -3.66 29.25 -17.20
N ALA A 9 -3.12 28.03 -17.03
CA ALA A 9 -1.87 27.62 -17.63
C ALA A 9 -1.97 27.75 -19.15
N SER A 10 -1.15 28.62 -19.74
CA SER A 10 -1.09 28.88 -21.14
C SER A 10 -0.58 27.67 -21.94
N GLY A 11 -1.40 27.13 -22.81
CA GLY A 11 -0.92 26.54 -24.05
C GLY A 11 -0.39 25.14 -24.05
N LEU A 12 -1.08 24.15 -23.45
CA LEU A 12 -0.97 22.76 -23.89
C LEU A 12 -1.83 22.61 -25.15
N ARG A 13 -1.19 22.40 -26.29
CA ARG A 13 -1.91 22.00 -27.50
C ARG A 13 -2.54 20.64 -27.27
N THR A 14 -3.86 20.60 -27.12
CA THR A 14 -4.68 19.39 -26.98
C THR A 14 -4.98 18.72 -28.31
N ASP A 15 -4.16 18.91 -29.34
CA ASP A 15 -4.27 18.21 -30.60
C ASP A 15 -3.51 16.89 -30.56
N HIS A 16 -3.97 15.94 -29.72
CA HIS A 16 -3.66 14.54 -29.96
C HIS A 16 -4.48 14.07 -31.16
N ARG A 17 -3.91 14.24 -32.35
CA ARG A 17 -4.37 13.55 -33.53
C ARG A 17 -4.24 12.05 -33.21
N ALA A 18 -5.36 11.33 -33.19
CA ALA A 18 -5.31 9.88 -33.05
C ALA A 18 -4.32 9.33 -34.08
N PRO A 19 -3.32 8.53 -33.69
CA PRO A 19 -2.35 8.00 -34.63
C PRO A 19 -3.10 7.23 -35.72
N GLY A 20 -2.75 7.45 -36.98
CA GLY A 20 -3.38 6.74 -38.10
C GLY A 20 -3.14 5.25 -38.05
N SER A 21 -1.97 4.83 -37.56
CA SER A 21 -1.58 3.46 -37.25
C SER A 21 -0.34 3.49 -36.36
N ILE A 22 -0.25 2.52 -35.47
CA ILE A 22 0.96 2.25 -34.67
C ILE A 22 1.59 0.96 -35.17
N GLU A 23 2.88 1.01 -35.47
CA GLU A 23 3.68 -0.16 -35.85
C GLU A 23 4.68 -0.47 -34.75
N ILE A 24 4.83 -1.75 -34.40
CA ILE A 24 5.80 -2.22 -33.42
C ILE A 24 6.75 -3.18 -34.13
N ARG A 25 8.04 -2.87 -34.13
CA ARG A 25 9.08 -3.65 -34.81
C ARG A 25 10.12 -4.17 -33.82
N PRO A 26 10.46 -5.48 -33.84
CA PRO A 26 11.58 -5.99 -33.09
C PRO A 26 12.92 -5.54 -33.68
N VAL A 27 13.90 -5.21 -32.84
CA VAL A 27 15.29 -5.06 -33.28
C VAL A 27 15.99 -6.39 -33.11
N THR A 28 16.39 -6.98 -34.24
CA THR A 28 17.02 -8.31 -34.30
C THR A 28 18.48 -8.20 -34.70
N GLY A 29 19.26 -9.28 -34.51
CA GLY A 29 20.67 -9.31 -34.86
C GLY A 29 21.59 -8.64 -33.85
N LEU A 30 21.12 -8.32 -32.67
CA LEU A 30 21.91 -7.76 -31.58
C LEU A 30 22.82 -8.81 -30.96
N PRO A 31 24.06 -8.45 -30.56
CA PRO A 31 24.99 -9.37 -29.90
C PRO A 31 24.59 -9.63 -28.43
N GLU A 32 25.36 -10.51 -27.78
CA GLU A 32 25.34 -10.58 -26.31
C GLU A 32 26.03 -9.33 -25.75
N PHE A 33 25.35 -8.62 -24.84
CA PHE A 33 25.85 -7.36 -24.27
C PHE A 33 26.76 -7.58 -23.06
N THR A 34 27.80 -6.78 -22.95
CA THR A 34 28.74 -6.74 -21.82
C THR A 34 29.07 -5.29 -21.47
N VAL A 35 29.85 -5.09 -20.42
CA VAL A 35 30.29 -3.73 -19.99
C VAL A 35 31.14 -3.00 -21.07
N ASP A 36 31.74 -3.74 -21.96
CA ASP A 36 32.58 -3.17 -23.05
C ASP A 36 31.77 -2.87 -24.33
N THR A 37 30.47 -3.18 -24.34
CA THR A 37 29.60 -3.00 -25.52
C THR A 37 29.12 -1.56 -25.64
N ASP A 38 29.35 -0.92 -26.76
CA ASP A 38 28.69 0.36 -27.10
C ASP A 38 27.27 0.10 -27.59
N LEU A 39 26.31 0.27 -26.67
CA LEU A 39 24.91 -0.02 -26.94
C LEU A 39 24.33 0.80 -28.09
N ALA A 40 24.71 2.07 -28.21
CA ALA A 40 24.19 2.94 -29.25
C ALA A 40 24.72 2.54 -30.65
N ASP A 41 25.97 2.07 -30.73
CA ASP A 41 26.58 1.59 -31.97
C ASP A 41 25.93 0.28 -32.45
N GLU A 42 25.70 -0.65 -31.53
CA GLU A 42 25.02 -1.91 -31.85
C GLU A 42 23.56 -1.68 -32.31
N ILE A 43 22.83 -0.73 -31.66
CA ILE A 43 21.49 -0.37 -32.08
C ILE A 43 21.51 0.31 -33.45
N ALA A 44 22.42 1.26 -33.68
CA ALA A 44 22.55 1.94 -34.95
C ALA A 44 22.86 0.97 -36.12
N THR A 45 23.67 -0.06 -35.84
CA THR A 45 23.97 -1.12 -36.79
C THR A 45 22.78 -2.03 -37.06
N ALA A 46 22.06 -2.45 -36.01
CA ALA A 46 20.95 -3.39 -36.13
C ALA A 46 19.65 -2.73 -36.61
N ALA A 47 19.49 -1.43 -36.36
CA ALA A 47 18.30 -0.66 -36.74
C ALA A 47 18.65 0.64 -37.50
N PRO A 48 19.36 0.57 -38.66
CA PRO A 48 19.69 1.75 -39.45
C PRO A 48 18.44 2.42 -40.08
N TRP A 49 17.29 1.80 -39.89
CA TRP A 49 15.99 2.24 -40.35
C TRP A 49 15.22 3.07 -39.31
N LEU A 50 15.84 3.35 -38.15
CA LEU A 50 15.28 4.29 -37.20
C LEU A 50 15.02 5.66 -37.83
N ASP A 51 13.92 6.27 -37.44
CA ASP A 51 13.50 7.57 -37.95
C ASP A 51 13.12 8.50 -36.79
N SER A 52 13.14 9.79 -37.05
CA SER A 52 12.72 10.78 -36.06
C SER A 52 11.26 10.60 -35.71
N GLY A 53 10.94 10.64 -34.41
CA GLY A 53 9.60 10.36 -33.89
C GLY A 53 9.36 8.89 -33.50
N ASP A 54 10.31 7.99 -33.74
CA ASP A 54 10.26 6.63 -33.21
C ASP A 54 10.45 6.61 -31.69
N VAL A 55 9.84 5.62 -31.03
CA VAL A 55 10.08 5.31 -29.60
C VAL A 55 10.84 4.00 -29.50
N LEU A 56 12.07 4.07 -29.03
CA LEU A 56 12.93 2.91 -28.77
C LEU A 56 12.64 2.37 -27.36
N VAL A 57 12.22 1.11 -27.27
CA VAL A 57 11.89 0.43 -26.01
C VAL A 57 12.91 -0.65 -25.71
N VAL A 58 13.69 -0.45 -24.66
CA VAL A 58 14.84 -1.26 -24.28
C VAL A 58 14.60 -1.95 -22.95
N THR A 59 14.84 -3.28 -22.84
CA THR A 59 14.77 -3.96 -21.56
C THR A 59 15.88 -3.52 -20.60
N SER A 60 15.56 -3.28 -19.34
CA SER A 60 16.51 -2.90 -18.29
C SER A 60 17.76 -3.77 -18.21
N LYS A 61 17.61 -5.05 -18.50
CA LYS A 61 18.67 -6.04 -18.41
C LYS A 61 19.86 -5.74 -19.34
N ILE A 62 19.62 -5.18 -20.52
CA ILE A 62 20.71 -4.73 -21.40
C ILE A 62 21.45 -3.56 -20.77
N ILE A 63 20.73 -2.58 -20.26
CA ILE A 63 21.32 -1.44 -19.57
C ILE A 63 22.13 -1.92 -18.38
N SER A 64 21.59 -2.87 -17.59
CA SER A 64 22.32 -3.47 -16.48
C SER A 64 23.62 -4.15 -16.89
N LYS A 65 23.65 -4.83 -18.06
CA LYS A 65 24.86 -5.47 -18.59
C LYS A 65 25.92 -4.44 -18.99
N VAL A 66 25.55 -3.43 -19.76
CA VAL A 66 26.51 -2.42 -20.23
C VAL A 66 26.97 -1.47 -19.14
N GLU A 67 26.17 -1.28 -18.09
CA GLU A 67 26.52 -0.43 -16.93
C GLU A 67 27.19 -1.22 -15.80
N GLY A 68 27.54 -2.50 -16.01
CA GLY A 68 28.25 -3.31 -15.03
C GLY A 68 27.43 -3.67 -13.78
N ARG A 69 26.08 -3.74 -13.90
CA ARG A 69 25.16 -4.11 -12.81
C ARG A 69 24.95 -5.62 -12.73
N MET A 70 25.87 -6.40 -13.28
CA MET A 70 25.86 -7.87 -13.18
C MET A 70 26.72 -8.30 -11.99
N VAL A 71 26.17 -9.20 -11.16
CA VAL A 71 26.85 -9.72 -9.96
C VAL A 71 27.14 -11.20 -10.17
N ALA A 72 28.41 -11.59 -9.99
CA ALA A 72 28.81 -12.99 -10.05
C ALA A 72 28.09 -13.79 -8.95
N ALA A 73 27.51 -14.93 -9.31
CA ALA A 73 26.73 -15.77 -8.42
C ALA A 73 27.30 -17.20 -8.35
N PRO A 74 27.34 -17.83 -7.16
CA PRO A 74 27.76 -19.21 -7.00
C PRO A 74 26.90 -20.17 -7.83
N SER A 75 27.53 -21.26 -8.31
CA SER A 75 26.84 -22.36 -8.99
C SER A 75 26.00 -23.22 -8.02
N ASP A 76 26.35 -23.23 -6.73
CA ASP A 76 25.58 -23.91 -5.71
C ASP A 76 24.23 -23.20 -5.48
N PRO A 77 23.08 -23.91 -5.58
CA PRO A 77 21.76 -23.30 -5.51
C PRO A 77 21.45 -22.62 -4.17
N GLU A 78 21.95 -23.16 -3.04
CA GLU A 78 21.68 -22.60 -1.71
C GLU A 78 22.49 -21.31 -1.51
N GLN A 79 23.76 -21.32 -1.92
CA GLN A 79 24.61 -20.13 -1.85
C GLN A 79 24.13 -19.04 -2.82
N ARG A 80 23.66 -19.44 -4.01
CA ARG A 80 23.06 -18.51 -4.98
C ARG A 80 21.78 -17.87 -4.42
N ASP A 81 20.89 -18.63 -3.79
CA ASP A 81 19.68 -18.10 -3.15
C ASP A 81 20.02 -17.20 -1.96
N ALA A 82 21.04 -17.55 -1.17
CA ALA A 82 21.54 -16.71 -0.08
C ALA A 82 22.11 -15.38 -0.57
N LEU A 83 22.90 -15.41 -1.67
CA LEU A 83 23.40 -14.19 -2.32
C LEU A 83 22.23 -13.33 -2.84
N ARG A 84 21.29 -13.95 -3.55
CA ARG A 84 20.11 -13.23 -4.08
C ARG A 84 19.33 -12.54 -2.96
N ARG A 85 19.12 -13.17 -1.82
CA ARG A 85 18.43 -12.54 -0.68
C ARG A 85 19.20 -11.33 -0.16
N ARG A 86 20.52 -11.42 -0.01
CA ARG A 86 21.33 -10.27 0.39
C ARG A 86 21.23 -9.12 -0.59
N LEU A 87 21.32 -9.39 -1.90
CA LEU A 87 21.17 -8.37 -2.92
C LEU A 87 19.77 -7.72 -2.90
N VAL A 88 18.72 -8.51 -2.65
CA VAL A 88 17.38 -7.98 -2.47
C VAL A 88 17.30 -7.06 -1.25
N ASP A 89 17.90 -7.45 -0.14
CA ASP A 89 17.94 -6.61 1.07
C ASP A 89 18.75 -5.33 0.82
N ASP A 90 19.89 -5.43 0.13
CA ASP A 90 20.76 -4.28 -0.20
C ASP A 90 20.10 -3.28 -1.17
N GLU A 91 19.30 -3.77 -2.15
CA GLU A 91 18.62 -2.92 -3.14
C GLU A 91 17.24 -2.44 -2.64
N SER A 92 16.74 -2.93 -1.49
CA SER A 92 15.46 -2.54 -0.93
C SER A 92 15.58 -1.36 0.02
N VAL A 93 14.67 -0.40 -0.10
CA VAL A 93 14.47 0.68 0.88
C VAL A 93 13.54 0.21 2.00
N ARG A 94 12.47 -0.52 1.65
CA ARG A 94 11.53 -1.10 2.60
C ARG A 94 10.78 -2.30 2.02
N VAL A 95 10.24 -3.14 2.91
CA VAL A 95 9.45 -4.33 2.55
C VAL A 95 7.96 -4.01 2.75
N LEU A 96 7.17 -4.09 1.68
CA LEU A 96 5.73 -3.85 1.73
C LEU A 96 4.94 -5.12 2.03
N ALA A 97 5.30 -6.23 1.38
CA ALA A 97 4.56 -7.47 1.55
C ALA A 97 5.49 -8.69 1.42
N ARG A 98 5.12 -9.76 2.14
CA ARG A 98 5.78 -11.06 2.05
C ARG A 98 4.74 -12.17 1.98
N LYS A 99 4.86 -13.04 0.99
CA LYS A 99 4.06 -14.27 0.90
C LYS A 99 4.93 -15.41 0.40
N ASN A 100 5.12 -16.41 1.22
CA ASN A 100 6.02 -17.53 0.95
C ASN A 100 7.46 -17.03 0.64
N ARG A 101 7.96 -17.30 -0.58
CA ARG A 101 9.28 -16.84 -1.07
C ARG A 101 9.21 -15.49 -1.79
N THR A 102 8.02 -14.97 -2.06
CA THR A 102 7.82 -13.68 -2.74
C THR A 102 7.93 -12.53 -1.76
N LEU A 103 8.77 -11.59 -2.08
CA LEU A 103 8.96 -10.35 -1.35
C LEU A 103 8.63 -9.19 -2.29
N ILE A 104 7.72 -8.31 -1.88
CA ILE A 104 7.44 -7.05 -2.57
C ILE A 104 8.13 -5.94 -1.79
N THR A 105 8.99 -5.21 -2.45
CA THR A 105 9.80 -4.16 -1.83
C THR A 105 9.76 -2.90 -2.67
N GLU A 106 9.94 -1.77 -2.03
CA GLU A 106 10.34 -0.53 -2.67
C GLU A 106 11.85 -0.54 -2.83
N ASN A 107 12.34 -0.32 -4.03
CA ASN A 107 13.76 -0.30 -4.33
C ASN A 107 14.34 1.12 -4.30
N ARG A 108 15.65 1.25 -4.57
CA ARG A 108 16.37 2.53 -4.49
C ARG A 108 15.94 3.58 -5.51
N ILE A 109 15.31 3.17 -6.60
CA ILE A 109 14.74 4.08 -7.61
C ILE A 109 13.24 4.36 -7.39
N GLY A 110 12.70 3.97 -6.20
CA GLY A 110 11.33 4.25 -5.79
C GLY A 110 10.27 3.28 -6.32
N LEU A 111 10.64 2.28 -7.11
CA LEU A 111 9.68 1.32 -7.66
C LEU A 111 9.29 0.25 -6.64
N VAL A 112 7.99 -0.03 -6.55
CA VAL A 112 7.45 -1.12 -5.74
C VAL A 112 7.26 -2.36 -6.60
N GLN A 113 8.14 -3.36 -6.41
CA GLN A 113 8.14 -4.58 -7.21
C GLN A 113 8.66 -5.80 -6.47
N ALA A 114 8.62 -6.97 -7.12
CA ALA A 114 9.13 -8.20 -6.55
C ALA A 114 10.66 -8.16 -6.45
N ALA A 115 11.18 -8.51 -5.27
CA ALA A 115 12.60 -8.73 -5.03
C ALA A 115 13.50 -7.55 -5.45
N ALA A 116 13.05 -6.32 -5.28
CA ALA A 116 13.76 -5.08 -5.65
C ALA A 116 14.26 -5.04 -7.12
N GLY A 117 13.72 -5.87 -8.00
CA GLY A 117 14.19 -6.02 -9.38
C GLY A 117 15.41 -6.92 -9.54
N VAL A 118 15.89 -7.58 -8.49
CA VAL A 118 17.00 -8.55 -8.59
C VAL A 118 16.53 -9.79 -9.35
N ASP A 119 17.06 -10.00 -10.54
CA ASP A 119 16.63 -11.07 -11.45
C ASP A 119 17.79 -12.01 -11.84
N GLY A 120 17.46 -13.28 -12.02
CA GLY A 120 18.34 -14.33 -12.52
C GLY A 120 17.85 -14.97 -13.82
N SER A 121 16.79 -14.40 -14.44
CA SER A 121 16.27 -14.90 -15.71
C SER A 121 16.96 -14.24 -16.91
N ASN A 122 17.16 -14.99 -18.00
CA ASN A 122 17.84 -14.50 -19.22
C ASN A 122 19.23 -13.87 -18.95
N VAL A 123 19.94 -14.42 -17.97
CA VAL A 123 21.35 -14.11 -17.68
C VAL A 123 22.11 -15.43 -17.50
N PRO A 124 23.45 -15.46 -17.66
CA PRO A 124 24.25 -16.62 -17.36
C PRO A 124 23.95 -17.21 -15.98
N ALA A 125 24.05 -18.53 -15.84
CA ALA A 125 23.70 -19.22 -14.58
C ALA A 125 24.58 -18.79 -13.39
N ASP A 126 25.75 -18.26 -13.65
CA ASP A 126 26.71 -17.74 -12.69
C ASP A 126 26.58 -16.23 -12.43
N GLN A 127 25.47 -15.62 -12.83
CA GLN A 127 25.22 -14.19 -12.65
C GLN A 127 23.81 -13.89 -12.13
N LEU A 128 23.67 -12.73 -11.50
CA LEU A 128 22.39 -12.06 -11.15
C LEU A 128 22.45 -10.63 -11.68
N ALA A 129 21.32 -10.14 -12.19
CA ALA A 129 21.18 -8.77 -12.67
C ALA A 129 20.54 -7.90 -11.58
N LEU A 130 21.09 -6.71 -11.38
CA LEU A 130 20.49 -5.61 -10.63
C LEU A 130 19.95 -4.58 -11.63
N LEU A 131 18.98 -3.78 -11.22
CA LEU A 131 18.50 -2.68 -12.06
C LEU A 131 19.58 -1.61 -12.27
N PRO A 132 19.48 -0.82 -13.36
CA PRO A 132 20.28 0.39 -13.53
C PRO A 132 20.11 1.33 -12.33
N VAL A 133 21.17 2.07 -11.98
CA VAL A 133 21.14 3.00 -10.84
C VAL A 133 20.29 4.24 -11.15
N ASP A 134 20.36 4.71 -12.38
CA ASP A 134 19.67 5.89 -12.90
C ASP A 134 19.12 5.57 -14.30
N PRO A 135 17.97 4.88 -14.38
CA PRO A 135 17.42 4.47 -15.68
C PRO A 135 16.95 5.65 -16.54
N ASP A 136 16.47 6.74 -15.96
CA ASP A 136 16.10 7.95 -16.71
C ASP A 136 17.36 8.59 -17.35
N GLY A 137 18.42 8.73 -16.57
CA GLY A 137 19.70 9.20 -17.09
C GLY A 137 20.28 8.26 -18.16
N SER A 138 20.11 6.93 -18.01
CA SER A 138 20.52 5.96 -19.04
C SER A 138 19.72 6.11 -20.32
N ALA A 139 18.40 6.35 -20.23
CA ALA A 139 17.56 6.63 -21.39
C ALA A 139 18.00 7.92 -22.10
N ALA A 140 18.28 8.98 -21.34
CA ALA A 140 18.74 10.26 -21.90
C ALA A 140 20.12 10.12 -22.60
N ARG A 141 21.06 9.40 -22.00
CA ARG A 141 22.38 9.13 -22.60
C ARG A 141 22.26 8.34 -23.90
N LEU A 142 21.45 7.29 -23.91
CA LEU A 142 21.22 6.48 -25.10
C LEU A 142 20.55 7.30 -26.22
N ARG A 143 19.55 8.11 -25.90
CA ARG A 143 18.88 9.03 -26.84
C ARG A 143 19.89 9.97 -27.49
N ALA A 144 20.73 10.62 -26.68
CA ALA A 144 21.73 11.56 -27.20
C ALA A 144 22.77 10.85 -28.10
N ALA A 145 23.23 9.66 -27.71
CA ALA A 145 24.17 8.89 -28.48
C ALA A 145 23.61 8.41 -29.84
N LEU A 146 22.34 8.06 -29.90
CA LEU A 146 21.66 7.70 -31.17
C LEU A 146 21.44 8.92 -32.06
N ALA A 147 21.12 10.09 -31.51
CA ALA A 147 21.01 11.33 -32.25
C ALA A 147 22.35 11.71 -32.90
N GLU A 148 23.46 11.57 -32.17
CA GLU A 148 24.81 11.81 -32.69
C GLU A 148 25.20 10.85 -33.83
N ARG A 149 24.84 9.56 -33.71
CA ARG A 149 25.24 8.52 -34.68
C ARG A 149 24.39 8.48 -35.93
N LEU A 150 23.07 8.62 -35.76
CA LEU A 150 22.10 8.43 -36.83
C LEU A 150 21.50 9.76 -37.38
N GLY A 151 21.66 10.85 -36.63
CA GLY A 151 21.04 12.13 -36.97
C GLY A 151 19.51 12.13 -36.81
N VAL A 152 18.96 11.24 -35.99
CA VAL A 152 17.51 11.09 -35.73
C VAL A 152 17.16 11.38 -34.27
N GLU A 153 16.03 12.04 -34.07
CA GLU A 153 15.48 12.31 -32.76
C GLU A 153 14.46 11.25 -32.40
N VAL A 154 14.87 10.30 -31.53
CA VAL A 154 14.01 9.23 -31.04
C VAL A 154 13.70 9.45 -29.55
N ALA A 155 12.56 8.95 -29.08
CA ALA A 155 12.34 8.78 -27.64
C ALA A 155 12.91 7.42 -27.19
N VAL A 156 13.32 7.33 -25.94
CA VAL A 156 13.85 6.08 -25.36
C VAL A 156 13.09 5.76 -24.08
N ILE A 157 12.59 4.52 -23.98
CA ILE A 157 11.98 3.97 -22.76
C ILE A 157 12.79 2.74 -22.34
N ILE A 158 13.18 2.67 -21.06
CA ILE A 158 13.78 1.50 -20.43
C ILE A 158 12.68 0.79 -19.65
N THR A 159 12.53 -0.53 -19.86
CA THR A 159 11.44 -1.31 -19.28
C THR A 159 11.92 -2.41 -18.36
N ASP A 160 11.10 -2.73 -17.35
CA ASP A 160 11.24 -3.96 -16.58
C ASP A 160 9.89 -4.68 -16.49
N THR A 161 9.94 -6.03 -16.34
CA THR A 161 8.73 -6.86 -16.28
C THR A 161 8.23 -6.93 -14.84
N MET A 162 7.06 -6.38 -14.55
CA MET A 162 6.50 -6.30 -13.21
C MET A 162 5.17 -7.04 -13.07
N GLY A 163 4.94 -7.58 -11.85
CA GLY A 163 3.62 -8.04 -11.43
C GLY A 163 2.68 -6.86 -11.20
N ARG A 164 1.38 -7.12 -11.30
CA ARG A 164 0.34 -6.10 -11.10
C ARG A 164 -0.47 -6.40 -9.85
N ALA A 165 -0.73 -5.37 -9.03
CA ALA A 165 -1.64 -5.51 -7.91
C ALA A 165 -3.03 -5.95 -8.39
N TRP A 166 -3.65 -6.90 -7.67
CA TRP A 166 -4.98 -7.49 -7.91
C TRP A 166 -5.21 -8.15 -9.27
N ARG A 167 -4.20 -8.34 -10.08
CA ARG A 167 -4.34 -9.02 -11.38
C ARG A 167 -3.26 -10.08 -11.55
N ASN A 168 -3.62 -11.19 -12.13
CA ASN A 168 -2.66 -12.20 -12.57
C ASN A 168 -1.91 -11.71 -13.82
N GLY A 169 -0.71 -12.24 -13.99
CA GLY A 169 0.18 -11.91 -15.09
C GLY A 169 1.08 -10.71 -14.80
N GLN A 170 2.13 -10.63 -15.59
CA GLN A 170 3.13 -9.57 -15.59
C GLN A 170 3.00 -8.75 -16.86
N THR A 171 3.55 -7.56 -16.87
CA THR A 171 3.66 -6.70 -18.06
C THR A 171 4.94 -5.89 -17.93
N ASP A 172 5.49 -5.45 -19.04
CA ASP A 172 6.56 -4.46 -19.00
C ASP A 172 5.98 -3.10 -18.61
N VAL A 173 6.73 -2.38 -17.79
CA VAL A 173 6.46 -1.00 -17.38
C VAL A 173 7.69 -0.15 -17.60
N ALA A 174 7.52 1.14 -17.80
CA ALA A 174 8.60 2.09 -17.92
C ALA A 174 9.28 2.29 -16.56
N ILE A 175 10.60 2.11 -16.52
CA ILE A 175 11.43 2.40 -15.34
C ILE A 175 12.43 3.52 -15.61
N GLY A 176 12.60 3.91 -16.87
CA GLY A 176 13.38 5.05 -17.31
C GLY A 176 12.83 5.55 -18.65
N ALA A 177 12.79 6.87 -18.84
CA ALA A 177 12.28 7.49 -20.06
C ALA A 177 13.01 8.79 -20.39
N ALA A 178 13.14 9.08 -21.71
CA ALA A 178 13.64 10.33 -22.22
C ALA A 178 13.03 10.64 -23.59
N GLY A 179 12.67 11.91 -23.84
CA GLY A 179 12.14 12.36 -25.13
C GLY A 179 10.68 12.06 -25.37
N ILE A 180 9.92 11.70 -24.33
CA ILE A 180 8.49 11.42 -24.39
C ILE A 180 7.82 11.91 -23.10
N ALA A 181 6.62 12.47 -23.22
CA ALA A 181 5.74 12.68 -22.08
C ALA A 181 5.29 11.32 -21.54
N VAL A 182 5.67 11.01 -20.29
CA VAL A 182 5.42 9.67 -19.72
C VAL A 182 3.96 9.44 -19.36
N SER A 183 3.20 10.53 -19.13
CA SER A 183 1.75 10.46 -18.93
C SER A 183 1.03 11.55 -19.72
N HIS A 184 -0.29 11.37 -19.90
CA HIS A 184 -1.15 12.33 -20.54
C HIS A 184 -2.36 12.66 -19.66
N PRO A 185 -2.28 13.77 -18.89
CA PRO A 185 -3.38 14.19 -18.03
C PRO A 185 -4.51 14.82 -18.85
N TYR A 186 -5.74 14.38 -18.58
CA TYR A 186 -6.97 14.98 -19.12
C TYR A 186 -7.61 15.95 -18.13
N ALA A 187 -7.06 16.12 -16.95
CA ALA A 187 -7.59 17.02 -15.93
C ALA A 187 -7.72 18.46 -16.45
N GLY A 188 -8.89 19.07 -16.22
CA GLY A 188 -9.24 20.39 -16.74
C GLY A 188 -9.87 20.38 -18.13
N GLY A 189 -9.94 19.22 -18.80
CA GLY A 189 -10.71 19.02 -20.03
C GLY A 189 -12.16 18.61 -19.76
N VAL A 190 -12.92 18.45 -20.84
CA VAL A 190 -14.29 17.92 -20.83
C VAL A 190 -14.41 16.78 -21.83
N ASP A 191 -15.29 15.82 -21.55
CA ASP A 191 -15.61 14.76 -22.49
C ASP A 191 -16.54 15.26 -23.64
N GLU A 192 -16.89 14.41 -24.60
CA GLU A 192 -17.78 14.74 -25.72
C GLU A 192 -19.19 15.17 -25.29
N HIS A 193 -19.61 14.86 -24.06
CA HIS A 193 -20.89 15.23 -23.47
C HIS A 193 -20.81 16.49 -22.58
N GLY A 194 -19.61 17.07 -22.43
CA GLY A 194 -19.35 18.25 -21.59
C GLY A 194 -19.12 17.96 -20.12
N ASN A 195 -18.92 16.69 -19.72
CA ASN A 195 -18.58 16.36 -18.33
C ASN A 195 -17.10 16.67 -18.06
N PRO A 196 -16.77 17.32 -16.92
CA PRO A 196 -15.39 17.64 -16.59
C PRO A 196 -14.58 16.38 -16.29
N LEU A 197 -13.37 16.29 -16.86
CA LEU A 197 -12.39 15.26 -16.58
C LEU A 197 -11.51 15.74 -15.42
N LEU A 198 -11.58 15.07 -14.26
CA LEU A 198 -10.94 15.53 -13.02
C LEU A 198 -9.68 14.75 -12.66
N VAL A 199 -9.62 13.46 -12.99
CA VAL A 199 -8.59 12.53 -12.47
C VAL A 199 -7.97 11.63 -13.53
N THR A 200 -8.43 11.71 -14.78
CA THR A 200 -7.92 10.82 -15.83
C THR A 200 -6.52 11.24 -16.24
N ASP A 201 -5.56 10.34 -16.06
CA ASP A 201 -4.18 10.48 -16.52
C ASP A 201 -3.75 9.13 -17.12
N ILE A 202 -3.33 9.13 -18.36
CA ILE A 202 -2.94 7.92 -19.10
C ILE A 202 -1.43 7.73 -18.95
N ALA A 203 -1.00 6.59 -18.45
CA ALA A 203 0.43 6.24 -18.32
C ALA A 203 0.99 5.82 -19.69
N VAL A 204 1.26 6.78 -20.56
CA VAL A 204 1.66 6.57 -21.98
C VAL A 204 2.90 5.71 -22.08
N ALA A 205 3.92 5.97 -21.24
CA ALA A 205 5.15 5.20 -21.29
C ALA A 205 4.95 3.73 -20.88
N ASP A 206 4.02 3.45 -19.94
CA ASP A 206 3.68 2.06 -19.56
C ASP A 206 2.88 1.36 -20.67
N GLU A 207 1.94 2.05 -21.33
CA GLU A 207 1.20 1.48 -22.45
C GLU A 207 2.14 1.11 -23.61
N VAL A 208 3.08 1.99 -23.95
CA VAL A 208 4.12 1.75 -24.96
C VAL A 208 5.03 0.58 -24.54
N SER A 209 5.43 0.53 -23.28
CA SER A 209 6.25 -0.55 -22.72
C SER A 209 5.58 -1.92 -22.86
N ALA A 210 4.31 -2.01 -22.44
CA ALA A 210 3.50 -3.21 -22.53
C ALA A 210 3.24 -3.64 -23.98
N ALA A 211 2.99 -2.70 -24.89
CA ALA A 211 2.79 -2.97 -26.30
C ALA A 211 4.08 -3.50 -26.96
N ALA A 212 5.24 -2.91 -26.66
CA ALA A 212 6.53 -3.35 -27.16
C ALA A 212 6.90 -4.77 -26.69
N ASP A 213 6.49 -5.18 -25.49
CA ASP A 213 6.76 -6.54 -24.97
C ASP A 213 6.08 -7.64 -25.80
N LEU A 214 5.00 -7.33 -26.51
CA LEU A 214 4.33 -8.28 -27.42
C LEU A 214 5.25 -8.80 -28.54
N VAL A 215 6.20 -8.00 -29.00
CA VAL A 215 7.15 -8.41 -30.04
C VAL A 215 8.53 -8.78 -29.48
N LYS A 216 8.92 -8.28 -28.31
CA LYS A 216 10.15 -8.70 -27.62
C LYS A 216 10.00 -10.14 -27.11
N GLY A 217 8.93 -10.43 -26.41
CA GLY A 217 8.67 -11.73 -25.82
C GLY A 217 9.74 -12.18 -24.81
N LYS A 218 9.50 -13.29 -24.12
CA LYS A 218 10.40 -13.75 -23.04
C LYS A 218 11.59 -14.58 -23.53
N LEU A 219 11.42 -15.34 -24.60
CA LEU A 219 12.39 -16.37 -25.04
C LEU A 219 12.94 -16.11 -26.45
N ALA A 220 12.52 -15.05 -27.12
CA ALA A 220 12.90 -14.77 -28.50
C ALA A 220 14.32 -14.15 -28.66
N GLY A 221 14.98 -13.76 -27.54
CA GLY A 221 16.26 -13.08 -27.59
C GLY A 221 16.18 -11.68 -28.24
N VAL A 222 15.02 -11.05 -28.21
CA VAL A 222 14.75 -9.72 -28.76
C VAL A 222 14.57 -8.72 -27.61
N PRO A 223 15.62 -8.06 -27.16
CA PRO A 223 15.55 -7.20 -25.99
C PRO A 223 15.12 -5.77 -26.30
N ILE A 224 15.01 -5.39 -27.56
CA ILE A 224 14.70 -4.04 -28.02
C ILE A 224 13.58 -4.08 -29.06
N ALA A 225 12.63 -3.18 -28.94
CA ALA A 225 11.61 -2.92 -29.95
C ALA A 225 11.50 -1.43 -30.24
N VAL A 226 10.98 -1.09 -31.43
CA VAL A 226 10.70 0.27 -31.86
C VAL A 226 9.20 0.41 -32.09
N VAL A 227 8.61 1.44 -31.50
CA VAL A 227 7.21 1.83 -31.72
C VAL A 227 7.18 3.08 -32.56
N ARG A 228 6.51 3.01 -33.71
CA ARG A 228 6.40 4.09 -34.71
C ARG A 228 4.96 4.57 -34.86
N GLY A 229 4.77 5.84 -35.07
CA GLY A 229 3.46 6.43 -35.33
C GLY A 229 2.78 7.07 -34.13
N LEU A 230 3.52 7.25 -33.02
CA LEU A 230 3.02 7.91 -31.81
C LEU A 230 3.27 9.43 -31.79
N ASP A 231 4.25 9.92 -32.56
CA ASP A 231 4.70 11.32 -32.51
C ASP A 231 4.95 11.82 -31.07
N PRO A 232 5.93 11.25 -30.36
CA PRO A 232 6.14 11.54 -28.94
C PRO A 232 6.46 13.02 -28.71
N VAL A 233 5.85 13.60 -27.67
CA VAL A 233 6.10 14.99 -27.26
C VAL A 233 7.05 14.94 -26.06
N ASP A 234 8.20 15.60 -26.18
CA ASP A 234 9.12 15.80 -25.06
C ASP A 234 8.64 16.99 -24.21
N ASN A 235 8.16 16.71 -23.00
CA ASN A 235 7.75 17.73 -22.03
C ASN A 235 8.67 17.78 -20.81
N GLY A 236 9.82 17.08 -20.86
CA GLY A 236 10.81 17.01 -19.80
C GLY A 236 10.46 16.06 -18.65
N THR A 237 9.32 15.33 -18.73
CA THR A 237 9.00 14.29 -17.75
C THR A 237 9.82 13.03 -17.97
N THR A 238 10.00 12.24 -16.90
CA THR A 238 10.77 11.00 -16.87
C THR A 238 9.94 9.87 -16.25
N ALA A 239 10.41 8.64 -16.28
CA ALA A 239 9.69 7.53 -15.66
C ALA A 239 9.53 7.68 -14.14
N ALA A 240 10.42 8.43 -13.48
CA ALA A 240 10.27 8.77 -12.07
C ALA A 240 8.98 9.54 -11.76
N ASP A 241 8.45 10.32 -12.72
CA ASP A 241 7.19 11.06 -12.56
C ASP A 241 5.95 10.16 -12.57
N LEU A 242 6.08 8.89 -12.98
CA LEU A 242 5.01 7.88 -12.85
C LEU A 242 4.90 7.30 -11.43
N ILE A 243 5.91 7.53 -10.58
CA ILE A 243 5.89 7.07 -9.20
C ILE A 243 5.02 8.03 -8.39
N ARG A 244 3.94 7.50 -7.81
CA ARG A 244 3.01 8.31 -7.02
C ARG A 244 3.69 8.85 -5.76
N PRO A 245 3.54 10.14 -5.44
CA PRO A 245 4.00 10.71 -4.18
C PRO A 245 3.45 9.93 -2.97
N ALA A 246 4.28 9.75 -1.97
CA ALA A 246 3.97 8.86 -0.84
C ALA A 246 2.75 9.31 -0.01
N ASP A 247 2.45 10.59 0.03
CA ASP A 247 1.28 11.19 0.70
C ASP A 247 -0.01 11.09 -0.11
N GLU A 248 0.09 10.82 -1.42
CA GLU A 248 -1.03 10.61 -2.33
C GLU A 248 -1.30 9.11 -2.60
N ASP A 249 -0.41 8.23 -2.16
CA ASP A 249 -0.51 6.79 -2.44
C ASP A 249 -1.41 6.08 -1.43
N LEU A 250 -2.59 5.65 -1.88
CA LEU A 250 -3.55 4.86 -1.10
C LEU A 250 -3.00 3.48 -0.67
N PHE A 251 -1.97 2.99 -1.33
CA PHE A 251 -1.36 1.67 -1.09
C PHE A 251 0.04 1.75 -0.51
N ARG A 252 0.41 2.93 0.00
CA ARG A 252 1.73 3.20 0.54
C ARG A 252 2.16 2.22 1.63
N LEU A 253 1.23 1.89 2.55
CA LEU A 253 1.55 1.00 3.66
C LEU A 253 1.58 -0.46 3.19
N GLY A 254 2.70 -1.11 3.45
CA GLY A 254 2.77 -2.56 3.36
C GLY A 254 1.93 -3.25 4.43
N THR A 255 1.57 -4.52 4.21
CA THR A 255 0.74 -5.29 5.14
C THR A 255 1.31 -5.29 6.58
N ALA A 256 2.62 -5.51 6.72
CA ALA A 256 3.27 -5.53 8.03
C ALA A 256 3.27 -4.14 8.69
N GLU A 257 3.49 -3.09 7.91
CA GLU A 257 3.46 -1.70 8.38
C GLU A 257 2.06 -1.30 8.83
N ALA A 258 1.03 -1.61 8.04
CA ALA A 258 -0.37 -1.32 8.37
C ALA A 258 -0.81 -2.04 9.67
N ILE A 259 -0.43 -3.31 9.85
CA ILE A 259 -0.69 -4.06 11.08
C ILE A 259 0.06 -3.42 12.27
N ALA A 260 1.32 -3.06 12.10
CA ALA A 260 2.11 -2.42 13.16
C ALA A 260 1.56 -1.05 13.54
N GLN A 261 1.12 -0.27 12.57
CA GLN A 261 0.47 1.02 12.77
C GLN A 261 -0.86 0.84 13.51
N GLY A 262 -1.75 -0.04 13.04
CA GLY A 262 -3.03 -0.33 13.67
C GLY A 262 -2.88 -0.78 15.14
N ARG A 263 -1.86 -1.62 15.44
CA ARG A 263 -1.55 -2.03 16.82
C ARG A 263 -1.14 -0.85 17.72
N ARG A 264 -0.38 0.11 17.20
CA ARG A 264 0.01 1.31 17.97
C ARG A 264 -1.16 2.28 18.14
N GLU A 265 -1.96 2.43 17.11
CA GLU A 265 -3.06 3.39 17.08
C GLU A 265 -4.30 2.91 17.85
N ALA A 266 -4.52 1.60 17.97
CA ALA A 266 -5.71 1.04 18.62
C ALA A 266 -5.95 1.61 20.03
N VAL A 267 -4.90 1.71 20.84
CA VAL A 267 -5.00 2.28 22.20
C VAL A 267 -5.27 3.80 22.16
N LEU A 268 -4.63 4.50 21.23
CA LEU A 268 -4.75 5.96 21.10
C LEU A 268 -6.09 6.37 20.46
N ALA A 269 -6.61 5.56 19.56
CA ALA A 269 -7.88 5.79 18.87
C ALA A 269 -9.09 5.59 19.78
N ARG A 270 -8.97 4.72 20.82
CA ARG A 270 -10.07 4.44 21.74
C ARG A 270 -10.59 5.73 22.41
N ARG A 271 -11.89 5.98 22.31
CA ARG A 271 -12.59 7.10 22.91
C ARG A 271 -13.77 6.60 23.75
N SER A 272 -14.22 7.45 24.67
CA SER A 272 -15.52 7.25 25.33
C SER A 272 -16.62 7.73 24.41
N VAL A 273 -17.21 6.82 23.67
CA VAL A 273 -18.36 7.09 22.78
C VAL A 273 -19.60 7.36 23.61
N ARG A 274 -20.36 8.41 23.30
CA ARG A 274 -21.56 8.82 24.02
C ARG A 274 -22.72 9.17 23.10
N GLU A 275 -22.51 9.07 21.82
CA GLU A 275 -23.52 9.24 20.78
C GLU A 275 -23.53 7.96 19.96
N PHE A 276 -24.73 7.43 19.72
CA PHE A 276 -24.93 6.17 19.02
C PHE A 276 -25.88 6.40 17.87
N ASP A 277 -25.66 5.75 16.76
CA ASP A 277 -26.68 5.64 15.74
C ASP A 277 -27.68 4.53 16.11
N LEU A 278 -28.75 4.43 15.36
CA LEU A 278 -29.82 3.45 15.59
C LEU A 278 -29.57 2.12 14.85
N SER A 279 -28.43 1.98 14.20
CA SER A 279 -28.09 0.77 13.45
C SER A 279 -27.93 -0.43 14.40
N PRO A 280 -28.53 -1.57 14.08
CA PRO A 280 -28.34 -2.76 14.90
C PRO A 280 -26.91 -3.27 14.78
N VAL A 281 -26.30 -3.59 15.92
CA VAL A 281 -24.97 -4.20 15.96
C VAL A 281 -25.10 -5.70 15.66
N PRO A 282 -24.34 -6.25 14.69
CA PRO A 282 -24.37 -7.67 14.41
C PRO A 282 -23.98 -8.50 15.65
N ALA A 283 -24.74 -9.55 15.94
CA ALA A 283 -24.52 -10.37 17.13
C ALA A 283 -23.16 -11.08 17.11
N ASP A 284 -22.61 -11.36 15.93
CA ASP A 284 -21.31 -12.02 15.79
C ASP A 284 -20.16 -11.07 16.12
N ASP A 285 -20.30 -9.78 15.83
CA ASP A 285 -19.29 -8.76 16.19
C ASP A 285 -19.23 -8.57 17.71
N ILE A 286 -20.38 -8.56 18.38
CA ILE A 286 -20.43 -8.55 19.86
C ILE A 286 -19.75 -9.81 20.45
N ARG A 287 -20.03 -10.99 19.88
CA ARG A 287 -19.39 -12.23 20.34
C ARG A 287 -17.90 -12.23 20.12
N ALA A 288 -17.43 -11.72 18.95
CA ALA A 288 -16.03 -11.60 18.64
C ALA A 288 -15.32 -10.67 19.64
N ALA A 289 -15.86 -9.46 19.86
CA ALA A 289 -15.32 -8.50 20.83
C ALA A 289 -15.26 -9.05 22.25
N LEU A 290 -16.31 -9.78 22.68
CA LEU A 290 -16.30 -10.48 23.98
C LEU A 290 -15.27 -11.60 24.05
N GLY A 291 -15.10 -12.37 22.98
CA GLY A 291 -14.07 -13.41 22.86
C GLY A 291 -12.67 -12.83 22.99
N GLU A 292 -12.39 -11.73 22.29
CA GLU A 292 -11.11 -11.02 22.39
C GLU A 292 -10.88 -10.46 23.80
N ALA A 293 -11.89 -9.89 24.42
CA ALA A 293 -11.80 -9.38 25.80
C ALA A 293 -11.43 -10.46 26.82
N LEU A 294 -11.88 -11.70 26.62
CA LEU A 294 -11.57 -12.84 27.48
C LEU A 294 -10.11 -13.35 27.34
N THR A 295 -9.34 -12.86 26.36
CA THR A 295 -7.90 -13.14 26.24
C THR A 295 -7.03 -12.26 27.15
N ALA A 296 -7.63 -11.30 27.88
CA ALA A 296 -6.90 -10.45 28.82
C ALA A 296 -6.15 -11.26 29.87
N PRO A 297 -4.94 -10.81 30.28
CA PRO A 297 -4.17 -11.49 31.32
C PRO A 297 -4.97 -11.67 32.60
N ALA A 298 -4.91 -12.87 33.17
CA ALA A 298 -5.62 -13.23 34.40
C ALA A 298 -4.70 -13.98 35.38
N PRO A 299 -4.79 -13.68 36.68
CA PRO A 299 -4.05 -14.44 37.69
C PRO A 299 -4.45 -15.91 37.64
N HIS A 300 -3.49 -16.81 37.73
CA HIS A 300 -3.69 -18.26 37.77
C HIS A 300 -4.55 -18.82 36.62
N HIS A 301 -4.63 -18.11 35.47
CA HIS A 301 -5.50 -18.45 34.33
C HIS A 301 -6.99 -18.61 34.69
N THR A 302 -7.47 -17.88 35.69
CA THR A 302 -8.83 -18.01 36.23
C THR A 302 -9.90 -17.29 35.41
N HIS A 303 -9.50 -16.34 34.54
CA HIS A 303 -10.43 -15.49 33.80
C HIS A 303 -11.51 -14.88 34.71
N PRO A 304 -11.15 -13.95 35.63
CA PRO A 304 -12.03 -13.47 36.68
C PRO A 304 -13.10 -12.49 36.23
N VAL A 305 -13.51 -12.56 35.00
CA VAL A 305 -14.58 -11.71 34.44
C VAL A 305 -15.64 -12.56 33.76
N ARG A 306 -16.90 -12.16 33.96
CA ARG A 306 -18.04 -12.66 33.21
C ARG A 306 -18.76 -11.49 32.58
N PHE A 307 -19.05 -11.59 31.29
CA PHE A 307 -19.82 -10.58 30.58
C PHE A 307 -21.27 -11.03 30.43
N VAL A 308 -22.20 -10.20 30.87
CA VAL A 308 -23.63 -10.42 30.67
C VAL A 308 -24.10 -9.49 29.57
N TRP A 309 -24.47 -10.04 28.43
CA TRP A 309 -25.01 -9.30 27.31
C TRP A 309 -26.54 -9.26 27.38
N LEU A 310 -27.09 -8.06 27.51
CA LEU A 310 -28.53 -7.82 27.65
C LEU A 310 -29.22 -7.73 26.29
N ARG A 311 -29.49 -8.86 25.67
CA ARG A 311 -30.12 -8.94 24.33
C ARG A 311 -31.59 -8.54 24.31
N SER A 312 -32.34 -8.73 25.40
CA SER A 312 -33.76 -8.40 25.47
C SER A 312 -33.94 -6.93 25.82
N ALA A 313 -34.60 -6.16 24.95
CA ALA A 313 -34.90 -4.76 25.18
C ALA A 313 -35.69 -4.55 26.49
N ASP A 314 -36.67 -5.43 26.79
CA ASP A 314 -37.48 -5.34 28.02
C ASP A 314 -36.66 -5.61 29.27
N ARG A 315 -35.76 -6.60 29.24
CA ARG A 315 -34.85 -6.89 30.38
C ARG A 315 -33.90 -5.75 30.60
N ARG A 316 -33.30 -5.22 29.50
CA ARG A 316 -32.42 -4.06 29.53
C ARG A 316 -33.13 -2.85 30.17
N ARG A 317 -34.30 -2.49 29.67
CA ARG A 317 -35.09 -1.36 30.23
C ARG A 317 -35.40 -1.56 31.72
N ARG A 318 -35.88 -2.73 32.15
CA ARG A 318 -36.16 -2.99 33.55
C ARG A 318 -34.94 -2.84 34.44
N LEU A 319 -33.78 -3.29 33.99
CA LEU A 319 -32.53 -3.13 34.73
C LEU A 319 -32.14 -1.66 34.85
N LEU A 320 -32.15 -0.93 33.73
CA LEU A 320 -31.76 0.49 33.70
C LEU A 320 -32.72 1.33 34.55
N ASP A 321 -34.02 1.04 34.53
CA ASP A 321 -35.03 1.72 35.36
C ASP A 321 -34.78 1.42 36.86
N ALA A 322 -34.41 0.19 37.22
CA ALA A 322 -34.08 -0.15 38.59
C ALA A 322 -32.80 0.58 39.05
N MET A 323 -31.77 0.62 38.20
CA MET A 323 -30.55 1.37 38.48
C MET A 323 -30.81 2.87 38.64
N ALA A 324 -31.64 3.45 37.79
CA ALA A 324 -31.99 4.87 37.88
C ALA A 324 -32.75 5.20 39.18
N ARG A 325 -33.65 4.32 39.62
CA ARG A 325 -34.36 4.48 40.90
C ARG A 325 -33.38 4.42 42.09
N GLN A 326 -32.49 3.40 42.13
CA GLN A 326 -31.52 3.27 43.18
C GLN A 326 -30.57 4.48 43.21
N TRP A 327 -30.10 4.92 42.06
CA TRP A 327 -29.23 6.09 41.97
C TRP A 327 -29.93 7.38 42.44
N ARG A 328 -31.20 7.52 42.17
CA ARG A 328 -32.04 8.62 42.72
C ARG A 328 -32.02 8.60 44.26
N GLU A 329 -32.36 7.45 44.84
CA GLU A 329 -32.41 7.27 46.31
C GLU A 329 -31.03 7.58 46.94
N ASP A 330 -29.95 7.11 46.35
CA ASP A 330 -28.60 7.38 46.84
C ASP A 330 -28.26 8.88 46.78
N LEU A 331 -28.60 9.56 45.67
CA LEU A 331 -28.34 11.01 45.51
C LEU A 331 -29.19 11.86 46.50
N GLU A 332 -30.42 11.45 46.74
CA GLU A 332 -31.32 12.12 47.73
C GLU A 332 -30.81 11.89 49.14
N SER A 333 -30.34 10.69 49.45
CA SER A 333 -29.70 10.37 50.74
C SER A 333 -28.42 11.16 50.96
N ASP A 334 -27.66 11.47 49.89
CA ASP A 334 -26.50 12.36 49.92
C ASP A 334 -26.84 13.84 50.09
N GLY A 335 -28.12 14.18 50.26
CA GLY A 335 -28.61 15.55 50.46
C GLY A 335 -28.54 16.41 49.19
N LYS A 336 -28.56 15.83 47.98
CA LYS A 336 -28.57 16.59 46.73
C LYS A 336 -29.95 17.22 46.51
N THR A 337 -29.95 18.43 45.92
CA THR A 337 -31.20 19.08 45.54
C THR A 337 -31.89 18.35 44.39
N THR A 338 -33.19 18.45 44.28
CA THR A 338 -33.97 17.82 43.21
C THR A 338 -33.46 18.16 41.83
N ASP A 339 -33.08 19.42 41.55
CA ASP A 339 -32.52 19.83 40.26
C ASP A 339 -31.15 19.16 39.99
N SER A 340 -30.36 18.94 41.03
CA SER A 340 -29.08 18.25 40.92
C SER A 340 -29.26 16.76 40.62
N VAL A 341 -30.24 16.12 41.26
CA VAL A 341 -30.65 14.73 41.03
C VAL A 341 -31.08 14.55 39.58
N GLU A 342 -32.03 15.38 39.12
CA GLU A 342 -32.56 15.30 37.76
C GLU A 342 -31.49 15.52 36.68
N ARG A 343 -30.60 16.48 36.86
CA ARG A 343 -29.45 16.68 35.93
C ARG A 343 -28.53 15.48 35.87
N ARG A 344 -28.31 14.78 36.98
CA ARG A 344 -27.46 13.58 37.02
C ARG A 344 -28.15 12.39 36.36
N LEU A 345 -29.42 12.16 36.63
CA LEU A 345 -30.16 11.08 36.00
C LEU A 345 -30.28 11.24 34.49
N ARG A 346 -30.43 12.49 33.99
CA ARG A 346 -30.37 12.73 32.53
C ARG A 346 -29.07 12.30 31.87
N ARG A 347 -27.95 12.30 32.58
CA ARG A 347 -26.70 11.77 32.05
C ARG A 347 -26.71 10.25 31.87
N GLY A 348 -27.61 9.56 32.58
CA GLY A 348 -27.83 8.13 32.43
C GLY A 348 -28.56 7.75 31.15
N GLN A 349 -29.15 8.74 30.44
CA GLN A 349 -29.88 8.50 29.19
C GLN A 349 -29.02 7.79 28.14
N ILE A 350 -27.72 8.03 28.13
CA ILE A 350 -26.75 7.34 27.26
C ILE A 350 -26.87 5.81 27.31
N LEU A 351 -27.24 5.23 28.48
CA LEU A 351 -27.39 3.79 28.62
C LEU A 351 -28.67 3.26 27.95
N TYR A 352 -29.68 4.12 27.85
CA TYR A 352 -30.95 3.80 27.16
C TYR A 352 -30.82 3.97 25.65
N ASP A 353 -29.97 4.91 25.21
CA ASP A 353 -29.74 5.22 23.79
C ASP A 353 -28.78 4.22 23.15
N ALA A 354 -27.95 3.52 23.96
CA ALA A 354 -27.00 2.54 23.45
C ALA A 354 -27.73 1.37 22.76
N PRO A 355 -27.34 0.97 21.53
CA PRO A 355 -27.97 -0.14 20.81
C PRO A 355 -27.82 -1.47 21.54
N GLU A 356 -26.67 -1.68 22.21
CA GLU A 356 -26.38 -2.88 22.98
C GLU A 356 -25.78 -2.53 24.35
N VAL A 357 -26.03 -3.40 25.33
CA VAL A 357 -25.51 -3.24 26.70
C VAL A 357 -24.86 -4.53 27.16
N VAL A 358 -23.61 -4.44 27.56
CA VAL A 358 -22.82 -5.52 28.15
C VAL A 358 -22.36 -5.10 29.53
N ILE A 359 -22.57 -5.98 30.52
CA ILE A 359 -22.21 -5.73 31.92
C ILE A 359 -21.07 -6.68 32.30
N PRO A 360 -19.89 -6.17 32.69
CA PRO A 360 -18.82 -6.98 33.25
C PRO A 360 -19.08 -7.28 34.72
N PHE A 361 -18.86 -8.52 35.13
CA PHE A 361 -18.88 -8.95 36.51
C PHE A 361 -17.50 -9.51 36.91
N LEU A 362 -16.97 -9.02 38.02
CA LEU A 362 -15.83 -9.65 38.65
C LEU A 362 -16.31 -10.93 39.37
N VAL A 363 -15.64 -12.07 39.09
CA VAL A 363 -15.86 -13.33 39.78
C VAL A 363 -14.57 -13.77 40.42
N ALA A 364 -14.66 -14.24 41.63
CA ALA A 364 -13.53 -14.71 42.41
C ALA A 364 -13.32 -16.24 42.33
N ASP A 365 -13.96 -16.90 41.35
CA ASP A 365 -13.78 -18.34 41.12
C ASP A 365 -12.32 -18.66 40.84
N GLY A 366 -11.73 -19.58 41.62
CA GLY A 366 -10.32 -19.95 41.52
C GLY A 366 -9.36 -18.99 42.22
N ALA A 367 -9.83 -18.02 42.98
CA ALA A 367 -8.98 -17.23 43.87
C ALA A 367 -8.44 -18.12 45.01
N HIS A 368 -7.21 -17.86 45.41
CA HIS A 368 -6.61 -18.58 46.56
C HIS A 368 -7.13 -18.07 47.88
N ASP A 369 -7.46 -19.00 48.77
CA ASP A 369 -7.74 -18.69 50.18
C ASP A 369 -6.43 -18.53 50.94
N TYR A 370 -6.17 -17.32 51.43
CA TYR A 370 -5.00 -17.04 52.25
C TYR A 370 -5.39 -16.90 53.71
N PRO A 371 -4.53 -17.40 54.66
CA PRO A 371 -4.83 -17.33 56.08
C PRO A 371 -4.70 -15.91 56.65
N ASP A 372 -4.20 -14.95 55.92
CA ASP A 372 -4.04 -13.57 56.38
C ASP A 372 -4.69 -12.55 55.42
N ALA A 373 -5.22 -11.49 56.02
CA ALA A 373 -5.92 -10.43 55.31
C ALA A 373 -5.07 -9.69 54.28
N ARG A 374 -3.76 -9.61 54.44
CA ARG A 374 -2.86 -8.92 53.51
C ARG A 374 -2.78 -9.64 52.17
N ARG A 375 -2.58 -10.96 52.18
CA ARG A 375 -2.52 -11.77 50.94
C ARG A 375 -3.88 -11.86 50.29
N THR A 376 -4.97 -12.02 51.09
CA THR A 376 -6.34 -11.98 50.57
C THR A 376 -6.65 -10.67 49.85
N ALA A 377 -6.27 -9.52 50.43
CA ALA A 377 -6.45 -8.21 49.78
C ALA A 377 -5.60 -8.07 48.51
N ALA A 378 -4.38 -8.58 48.48
CA ALA A 378 -3.54 -8.59 47.27
C ALA A 378 -4.15 -9.43 46.14
N GLU A 379 -4.66 -10.61 46.45
CA GLU A 379 -5.37 -11.49 45.51
C GLU A 379 -6.59 -10.82 44.91
N HIS A 380 -7.45 -10.25 45.75
CA HIS A 380 -8.63 -9.49 45.26
C HIS A 380 -8.23 -8.32 44.38
N THR A 381 -7.13 -7.63 44.70
CA THR A 381 -6.62 -6.53 43.86
C THR A 381 -6.19 -7.02 42.50
N MET A 382 -5.45 -8.16 42.42
CA MET A 382 -5.04 -8.76 41.15
C MET A 382 -6.24 -9.16 40.29
N PHE A 383 -7.26 -9.74 40.88
CA PHE A 383 -8.51 -10.11 40.20
C PHE A 383 -9.24 -8.87 39.67
N THR A 384 -9.29 -7.80 40.48
CA THR A 384 -9.90 -6.53 40.06
C THR A 384 -9.16 -5.88 38.87
N VAL A 385 -7.81 -5.89 38.95
CA VAL A 385 -6.98 -5.36 37.83
C VAL A 385 -7.17 -6.19 36.56
N ALA A 386 -7.25 -7.53 36.67
CA ALA A 386 -7.49 -8.42 35.54
C ALA A 386 -8.86 -8.17 34.90
N ALA A 387 -9.91 -7.98 35.69
CA ALA A 387 -11.23 -7.64 35.20
C ALA A 387 -11.24 -6.28 34.50
N GLY A 388 -10.53 -5.28 35.05
CA GLY A 388 -10.32 -3.98 34.39
C GLY A 388 -9.59 -4.11 33.05
N GLY A 389 -8.58 -4.99 32.98
CA GLY A 389 -7.88 -5.34 31.75
C GLY A 389 -8.82 -5.92 30.69
N ALA A 390 -9.70 -6.85 31.08
CA ALA A 390 -10.68 -7.44 30.17
C ALA A 390 -11.69 -6.38 29.63
N VAL A 391 -12.12 -5.46 30.47
CA VAL A 391 -12.99 -4.33 30.05
C VAL A 391 -12.24 -3.41 29.07
N ALA A 392 -10.98 -3.09 29.33
CA ALA A 392 -10.16 -2.28 28.40
C ALA A 392 -9.98 -3.00 27.07
N SER A 393 -9.74 -4.31 27.08
CA SER A 393 -9.66 -5.12 25.84
C SER A 393 -10.97 -5.13 25.07
N LEU A 394 -12.13 -5.23 25.75
CA LEU A 394 -13.44 -5.12 25.10
C LEU A 394 -13.61 -3.78 24.40
N LEU A 395 -13.22 -2.68 25.03
CA LEU A 395 -13.33 -1.34 24.44
C LEU A 395 -12.42 -1.17 23.21
N ILE A 396 -11.24 -1.81 23.20
CA ILE A 396 -10.34 -1.79 22.03
C ILE A 396 -10.90 -2.68 20.91
N ALA A 397 -11.36 -3.88 21.22
CA ALA A 397 -11.97 -4.78 20.24
C ALA A 397 -13.20 -4.13 19.57
N SER A 398 -13.99 -3.40 20.35
CA SER A 398 -15.17 -2.68 19.83
C SER A 398 -14.82 -1.59 18.82
N LEU A 399 -13.62 -0.99 18.85
CA LEU A 399 -13.20 -0.01 17.84
C LEU A 399 -13.14 -0.62 16.43
N SER A 400 -12.65 -1.86 16.33
CA SER A 400 -12.45 -2.54 15.05
C SER A 400 -13.71 -3.24 14.53
N LEU A 401 -14.63 -3.61 15.42
CA LEU A 401 -15.78 -4.47 15.10
C LEU A 401 -17.12 -3.74 15.12
N ILE A 402 -17.25 -2.68 15.93
CA ILE A 402 -18.54 -2.07 16.25
C ILE A 402 -18.54 -0.55 16.04
N HIS A 403 -17.45 0.14 16.38
CA HIS A 403 -17.33 1.59 16.28
C HIS A 403 -16.60 1.97 15.01
N ILE A 404 -17.28 2.43 14.03
CA ILE A 404 -16.72 2.93 12.77
C ILE A 404 -16.82 4.45 12.75
#